data_53102e20b6bb639705ed2f218e11c2b4
#
_entry.id   53102e20b6bb639705ed2f218e11c2b4
#
_cell.length_a   1.000
_cell.length_b   1.000
_cell.length_c   1.000
_cell.angle_alpha   90.00
_cell.angle_beta   90.00
_cell.angle_gamma   90.00
#
_symmetry.space_group_name_H-M   'P 1'
#
loop_
_entity.id
_entity.type
_entity.pdbx_description
1 polymer ?
#
loop_
_entity_poly.entity_id
_entity_poly.type
_entity_poly.pdbx_seq_one_letter_code
_entity_poly.pdbx_strand_id
1 'polypeptide(L)'
;MIKYLFLLFSITMFSQGYETQKYEIVKQLEDVEIRFYPPSLMAKVSSSGGFMRLFQYISGKNEKNQKIAMTTPVHMTNENNKSTMEFVLPSKYSLENIAAPNDKNIEIYNSKPGYYAA
;
A
#
# COMPACT_ATOMS: atom_id res chain seq x y z
N MET A 1 -20.94 -13.95 20.12
CA MET A 1 -20.65 -13.60 20.01
C MET A 1 -20.50 -13.11 19.30
N ILE A 2 -20.31 -12.80 19.31
CA ILE A 2 -20.09 -12.18 18.80
C ILE A 2 -19.76 -11.61 18.18
N LYS A 3 -19.67 -11.54 18.06
CA LYS A 3 -19.22 -10.99 17.61
C LYS A 3 -19.02 -10.71 16.61
N TYR A 4 -18.93 -10.63 16.54
CA TYR A 4 -18.61 -10.23 15.83
C TYR A 4 -18.79 -9.66 15.00
N LEU A 5 -18.88 -9.47 14.91
CA LEU A 5 -18.89 -8.83 14.44
C LEU A 5 -18.88 -8.19 13.88
N PHE A 6 -18.87 -8.09 13.80
CA PHE A 6 -18.65 -7.35 13.51
C PHE A 6 -18.48 -6.85 12.81
N LEU A 7 -18.38 -6.86 12.82
CA LEU A 7 -18.05 -6.28 12.41
C LEU A 7 -17.93 -5.92 11.68
N LEU A 8 -18.03 -5.88 11.62
CA LEU A 8 -17.85 -5.35 11.16
C LEU A 8 -17.84 -4.85 10.63
N PHE A 9 -17.94 -4.72 10.52
CA PHE A 9 -17.73 -3.98 10.22
C PHE A 9 -17.58 -3.40 9.69
N SER A 10 -17.56 -3.37 9.71
CA SER A 10 -17.25 -2.62 9.32
C SER A 10 -17.12 -2.28 8.62
N ILE A 11 -17.23 -2.22 8.50
CA ILE A 11 -16.98 -1.72 7.94
C ILE A 11 -16.99 -1.18 7.25
N THR A 12 -17.23 -1.03 7.30
CA THR A 12 -17.16 -0.39 6.78
C THR A 12 -16.89 0.19 6.21
N MET A 13 -16.84 0.45 6.12
CA MET A 13 -16.47 1.05 5.74
C MET A 13 -16.49 1.52 4.99
N PHE A 14 -16.55 1.77 4.79
CA PHE A 14 -16.50 2.23 4.19
C PHE A 14 -16.46 2.95 3.63
N SER A 15 -16.52 2.51 3.47
CA SER A 15 -17.01 3.50 2.65
C SER A 15 -16.24 4.79 2.33
N GLN A 16 -15.05 4.92 2.54
CA GLN A 16 -14.27 6.14 2.31
C GLN A 16 -13.64 6.23 0.94
N GLY A 17 -13.78 5.23 0.13
CA GLY A 17 -13.27 5.26 -1.21
C GLY A 17 -11.81 4.84 -1.38
N TYR A 18 -11.04 4.75 -0.34
CA TYR A 18 -9.65 4.30 -0.44
C TYR A 18 -9.51 2.88 0.07
N GLU A 19 -8.82 2.09 -0.72
CA GLU A 19 -8.48 0.73 -0.29
C GLU A 19 -7.40 0.79 0.77
N THR A 20 -7.43 -0.12 1.72
CA THR A 20 -6.43 -0.24 2.76
C THR A 20 -5.61 -1.50 2.53
N GLN A 21 -4.30 -1.41 2.77
CA GLN A 21 -3.42 -2.57 2.66
C GLN A 21 -3.95 -3.71 3.53
N LYS A 22 -4.01 -4.91 2.95
CA LYS A 22 -4.60 -6.05 3.64
C LYS A 22 -3.65 -6.61 4.68
N TYR A 23 -4.22 -7.04 5.79
CA TYR A 23 -3.48 -7.74 6.84
C TYR A 23 -4.42 -8.62 7.63
N GLU A 24 -3.84 -9.53 8.39
CA GLU A 24 -4.59 -10.38 9.32
C GLU A 24 -4.07 -10.14 10.72
N ILE A 25 -4.99 -10.05 11.69
CA ILE A 25 -4.60 -9.98 13.09
C ILE A 25 -4.35 -11.41 13.55
N VAL A 26 -3.09 -11.73 13.86
CA VAL A 26 -2.74 -13.09 14.25
C VAL A 26 -2.61 -13.24 15.76
N LYS A 27 -2.48 -12.13 16.50
CA LYS A 27 -2.43 -12.16 17.95
C LYS A 27 -2.77 -10.79 18.50
N GLN A 28 -3.53 -10.76 19.59
CA GLN A 28 -3.88 -9.53 20.28
C GLN A 28 -3.22 -9.55 21.66
N LEU A 29 -2.44 -8.53 21.96
CA LEU A 29 -1.78 -8.36 23.25
C LEU A 29 -2.19 -7.01 23.80
N GLU A 30 -2.96 -6.97 24.86
CA GLU A 30 -3.42 -5.74 25.52
C GLU A 30 -3.64 -4.60 24.51
N ASP A 31 -2.65 -3.71 24.35
CA ASP A 31 -2.78 -2.53 23.49
C ASP A 31 -2.11 -2.73 22.13
N VAL A 32 -1.61 -3.92 21.83
CA VAL A 32 -0.84 -4.16 20.61
C VAL A 32 -1.42 -5.32 19.83
N GLU A 33 -1.58 -5.12 18.52
CA GLU A 33 -1.94 -6.20 17.62
C GLU A 33 -0.70 -6.71 16.92
N ILE A 34 -0.60 -8.01 16.76
CA ILE A 34 0.40 -8.59 15.89
C ILE A 34 -0.31 -8.86 14.57
N ARG A 35 0.14 -8.19 13.52
CA ARG A 35 -0.49 -8.28 12.21
C ARG A 35 0.40 -9.02 11.24
N PHE A 36 -0.21 -9.86 10.43
CA PHE A 36 0.49 -10.47 9.30
C PHE A 36 0.09 -9.73 8.03
N TYR A 37 1.09 -9.21 7.31
CA TYR A 37 0.87 -8.55 6.03
C TYR A 37 1.30 -9.49 4.92
N PRO A 38 0.36 -10.00 4.12
CA PRO A 38 0.73 -10.76 2.93
C PRO A 38 1.37 -9.84 1.89
N PRO A 39 1.97 -10.40 0.85
CA PRO A 39 2.58 -9.56 -0.18
C PRO A 39 1.58 -8.60 -0.80
N SER A 40 2.02 -7.38 -1.06
CA SER A 40 1.23 -6.35 -1.72
C SER A 40 2.05 -5.78 -2.87
N LEU A 41 1.35 -5.36 -3.92
CA LEU A 41 2.03 -4.68 -5.03
C LEU A 41 2.36 -3.26 -4.60
N MET A 42 3.62 -2.87 -4.76
CA MET A 42 4.14 -1.61 -4.26
C MET A 42 4.75 -0.78 -5.37
N ALA A 43 4.65 0.53 -5.25
CA ALA A 43 5.37 1.47 -6.09
C ALA A 43 6.31 2.27 -5.19
N LYS A 44 7.60 2.17 -5.43
CA LYS A 44 8.63 2.73 -4.55
C LYS A 44 9.51 3.71 -5.29
N VAL A 45 9.86 4.81 -4.63
CA VAL A 45 10.79 5.79 -5.16
C VAL A 45 11.71 6.27 -4.04
N SER A 46 13.01 6.40 -4.34
CA SER A 46 14.02 6.82 -3.37
C SER A 46 14.66 8.15 -3.71
N SER A 47 14.07 8.93 -4.59
CA SER A 47 14.63 10.21 -5.00
C SER A 47 13.83 11.36 -4.39
N SER A 48 14.36 12.58 -4.49
CA SER A 48 13.65 13.75 -3.98
C SER A 48 12.33 13.94 -4.72
N GLY A 49 11.36 14.54 -4.03
CA GLY A 49 10.05 14.72 -4.61
C GLY A 49 9.27 13.42 -4.73
N GLY A 50 9.54 12.46 -3.83
CA GLY A 50 8.98 11.12 -3.93
C GLY A 50 7.47 11.07 -4.00
N PHE A 51 6.79 11.82 -3.12
CA PHE A 51 5.33 11.79 -3.13
C PHE A 51 4.78 12.25 -4.48
N MET A 52 5.30 13.36 -4.99
CA MET A 52 4.78 13.90 -6.25
C MET A 52 5.08 12.96 -7.41
N ARG A 53 6.24 12.32 -7.41
CA ARG A 53 6.56 11.35 -8.47
C ARG A 53 5.59 10.18 -8.47
N LEU A 54 5.32 9.63 -7.28
CA LEU A 54 4.37 8.52 -7.16
C LEU A 54 2.96 8.97 -7.47
N PHE A 55 2.59 10.18 -7.03
CA PHE A 55 1.25 10.70 -7.30
C PHE A 55 1.04 10.90 -8.80
N GLN A 56 2.05 11.41 -9.50
CA GLN A 56 1.95 11.57 -10.96
C GLN A 56 1.79 10.21 -11.64
N TYR A 57 2.50 9.19 -11.15
CA TYR A 57 2.39 7.85 -11.71
C TYR A 57 0.95 7.34 -11.60
N ILE A 58 0.33 7.45 -10.43
CA ILE A 58 -1.02 6.92 -10.25
C ILE A 58 -2.07 7.84 -10.91
N SER A 59 -1.70 9.07 -11.23
CA SER A 59 -2.61 10.00 -11.90
C SER A 59 -2.62 9.87 -13.41
N GLY A 60 -1.82 8.95 -13.96
CA GLY A 60 -1.84 8.67 -15.37
C GLY A 60 -0.49 8.78 -16.09
N LYS A 61 0.58 9.15 -15.39
CA LYS A 61 1.89 9.23 -16.02
C LYS A 61 2.56 7.87 -16.05
N ASN A 62 2.00 7.00 -16.86
CA ASN A 62 2.46 5.64 -17.03
C ASN A 62 2.16 5.22 -18.47
N GLU A 63 2.63 4.05 -18.84
CA GLU A 63 2.57 3.61 -20.24
C GLU A 63 1.16 3.41 -20.76
N LYS A 64 0.19 3.27 -19.89
CA LYS A 64 -1.19 3.05 -20.29
C LYS A 64 -2.08 4.27 -20.07
N ASN A 65 -1.50 5.40 -19.63
CA ASN A 65 -2.28 6.57 -19.22
C ASN A 65 -3.40 6.18 -18.27
N GLN A 66 -3.11 5.24 -17.38
CA GLN A 66 -4.09 4.64 -16.50
C GLN A 66 -4.12 5.36 -15.17
N LYS A 67 -5.31 5.72 -14.72
CA LYS A 67 -5.47 6.26 -13.38
C LYS A 67 -5.58 5.10 -12.40
N ILE A 68 -4.77 5.16 -11.37
CA ILE A 68 -4.71 4.12 -10.34
C ILE A 68 -5.20 4.74 -9.04
N ALA A 69 -6.14 4.08 -8.37
CA ALA A 69 -6.71 4.63 -7.15
C ALA A 69 -5.68 4.67 -6.03
N MET A 70 -5.81 5.66 -5.16
CA MET A 70 -4.95 5.78 -3.99
C MET A 70 -5.29 4.69 -2.98
N THR A 71 -4.26 4.13 -2.34
CA THR A 71 -4.42 3.11 -1.32
C THR A 71 -3.69 3.59 -0.06
N THR A 72 -4.18 3.23 1.10
CA THR A 72 -3.55 3.58 2.37
C THR A 72 -2.97 2.35 3.01
N PRO A 73 -1.93 2.49 3.83
CA PRO A 73 -1.18 3.71 4.14
C PRO A 73 -0.09 3.98 3.10
N VAL A 74 0.51 5.18 3.19
CA VAL A 74 1.73 5.52 2.46
C VAL A 74 2.89 5.20 3.39
N HIS A 75 3.87 4.46 2.89
CA HIS A 75 5.02 4.05 3.70
C HIS A 75 6.20 4.96 3.42
N MET A 76 6.89 5.39 4.47
CA MET A 76 8.08 6.21 4.35
C MET A 76 9.18 5.60 5.20
N THR A 77 10.39 5.53 4.65
CA THR A 77 11.56 5.05 5.38
C THR A 77 12.71 6.01 5.19
N ASN A 78 13.52 6.19 6.25
CA ASN A 78 14.74 6.98 6.18
C ASN A 78 15.89 6.07 6.60
N GLU A 79 16.76 5.74 5.67
CA GLU A 79 17.92 4.90 5.95
C GLU A 79 19.12 5.47 5.26
N ASN A 80 20.23 5.59 6.00
CA ASN A 80 21.52 6.04 5.43
C ASN A 80 21.39 7.34 4.66
N ASN A 81 20.62 8.29 5.20
CA ASN A 81 20.39 9.59 4.60
C ASN A 81 19.57 9.50 3.31
N LYS A 82 18.92 8.39 3.07
CA LYS A 82 18.02 8.25 1.94
C LYS A 82 16.59 8.12 2.43
N SER A 83 15.71 8.89 1.81
CA SER A 83 14.27 8.78 2.07
C SER A 83 13.65 7.96 0.96
N THR A 84 12.91 6.94 1.35
CA THR A 84 12.17 6.09 0.42
C THR A 84 10.69 6.24 0.71
N MET A 85 9.90 6.45 -0.32
CA MET A 85 8.45 6.53 -0.19
C MET A 85 7.83 5.44 -1.03
N GLU A 86 6.81 4.79 -0.49
CA GLU A 86 6.13 3.71 -1.19
C GLU A 86 4.63 3.86 -1.08
N PHE A 87 3.97 3.67 -2.21
CA PHE A 87 2.51 3.56 -2.27
C PHE A 87 2.14 2.08 -2.40
N VAL A 88 1.12 1.66 -1.66
CA VAL A 88 0.53 0.35 -1.86
C VAL A 88 -0.45 0.49 -3.03
N LEU A 89 -0.30 -0.34 -4.04
CA LEU A 89 -1.19 -0.30 -5.19
C LEU A 89 -2.43 -1.14 -4.92
N PRO A 90 -3.56 -0.80 -5.56
CA PRO A 90 -4.80 -1.57 -5.31
C PRO A 90 -4.64 -3.04 -5.60
N SER A 91 -5.34 -3.87 -4.82
CA SER A 91 -5.18 -5.31 -4.87
C SER A 91 -5.64 -5.95 -6.18
N LYS A 92 -6.41 -5.22 -6.98
CA LYS A 92 -6.87 -5.74 -8.27
C LYS A 92 -5.75 -5.80 -9.31
N TYR A 93 -4.59 -5.18 -9.03
CA TYR A 93 -3.47 -5.17 -9.98
C TYR A 93 -2.44 -6.22 -9.60
N SER A 94 -1.70 -6.68 -10.60
CA SER A 94 -0.56 -7.57 -10.44
C SER A 94 0.60 -7.03 -11.24
N LEU A 95 1.79 -7.62 -11.07
CA LEU A 95 2.95 -7.21 -11.86
C LEU A 95 2.69 -7.34 -13.36
N GLU A 96 1.79 -8.23 -13.75
CA GLU A 96 1.53 -8.49 -15.16
C GLU A 96 0.58 -7.49 -15.79
N ASN A 97 -0.31 -6.90 -15.00
CA ASN A 97 -1.33 -6.02 -15.57
C ASN A 97 -1.23 -4.56 -15.13
N ILE A 98 -0.32 -4.24 -14.23
CA ILE A 98 -0.15 -2.86 -13.80
C ILE A 98 0.60 -2.07 -14.87
N ALA A 99 0.21 -0.81 -15.08
CA ALA A 99 0.90 0.03 -16.03
C ALA A 99 2.31 0.36 -15.54
N ALA A 100 3.29 0.28 -16.41
CA ALA A 100 4.67 0.61 -16.07
C ALA A 100 4.81 2.13 -15.91
N PRO A 101 5.57 2.59 -14.91
CA PRO A 101 5.77 4.04 -14.73
C PRO A 101 6.65 4.61 -15.84
N ASN A 102 6.36 5.85 -16.23
CA ASN A 102 7.24 6.57 -17.15
C ASN A 102 8.51 7.03 -16.43
N ASP A 103 8.41 7.27 -15.15
CA ASP A 103 9.55 7.68 -14.32
C ASP A 103 10.38 6.45 -13.99
N LYS A 104 11.63 6.42 -14.47
CA LYS A 104 12.51 5.27 -14.28
C LYS A 104 12.98 5.11 -12.84
N ASN A 105 12.77 6.11 -12.01
CA ASN A 105 13.13 6.02 -10.60
C ASN A 105 12.08 5.32 -9.76
N ILE A 106 10.93 5.01 -10.35
CA ILE A 106 9.87 4.28 -9.65
C ILE A 106 10.02 2.79 -9.92
N GLU A 107 10.09 2.03 -8.85
CA GLU A 107 10.18 0.56 -8.92
C GLU A 107 8.84 -0.05 -8.51
N ILE A 108 8.35 -0.98 -9.31
CA ILE A 108 7.12 -1.72 -8.99
C ILE A 108 7.53 -3.13 -8.57
N TYR A 109 7.07 -3.57 -7.41
CA TYR A 109 7.47 -4.89 -6.91
C TYR A 109 6.42 -5.40 -5.92
N ASN A 110 6.48 -6.69 -5.61
CA ASN A 110 5.67 -7.28 -4.56
C ASN A 110 6.45 -7.26 -3.25
N SER A 111 5.82 -6.74 -2.19
CA SER A 111 6.47 -6.71 -0.89
C SER A 111 6.60 -8.12 -0.34
N LYS A 112 7.53 -8.31 0.59
CA LYS A 112 7.69 -9.59 1.28
C LYS A 112 6.64 -9.69 2.37
N PRO A 113 6.12 -10.91 2.62
CA PRO A 113 5.20 -11.07 3.76
C PRO A 113 5.95 -10.83 5.07
N GLY A 114 5.24 -10.37 6.08
CA GLY A 114 5.87 -10.10 7.36
C GLY A 114 4.89 -9.89 8.47
N TYR A 115 5.42 -9.96 9.70
CA TYR A 115 4.66 -9.72 10.92
C TYR A 115 5.05 -8.38 11.51
N TYR A 116 4.07 -7.62 11.98
CA TYR A 116 4.31 -6.29 12.53
C TYR A 116 3.44 -6.07 13.76
N ALA A 117 3.97 -5.31 14.69
CA ALA A 117 3.22 -4.87 15.86
C ALA A 117 2.59 -3.53 15.54
N ALA A 118 1.32 -3.37 15.92
CA ALA A 118 0.59 -2.13 15.63
C ALA A 118 -0.29 -1.71 16.80
#